data_d9e460152c3b0578ac14d29aa69d4dea
#
_entry.id   d9e460152c3b0578ac14d29aa69d4dea
#
_cell.length_a   1.000
_cell.length_b   1.000
_cell.length_c   1.000
_cell.angle_alpha   90.00
_cell.angle_beta   90.00
_cell.angle_gamma   90.00
#
_symmetry.space_group_name_H-M   'P 1'
#
loop_
_entity.id
_entity.type
_entity.pdbx_description
1 polymer ?
#
loop_
_entity_poly.entity_id
_entity_poly.type
_entity_poly.pdbx_seq_one_letter_code
_entity_poly.pdbx_strand_id
1 'polypeptide(L)'
;MKKITKTILAITACLTALAAASCTKDNTIRYNNATMGNIVNGTFTSDQGNIFTIVDQTCPGKLDTMKRAFVICDILTQKTGTENEYEVRMNYISPVLTKDAIFTSTLSQELANDPIILQSYWVSGGYINIYFAVPVVADSKIKHYINFEYDDTVSKEGTYTFHIRHDSNGEEFNESNESKIQLAYAYASVPVASIIKENDAKIVIEWLSHKIMGNTISLKETTEVKREVTYSKEAYQQTPAEAIATRSTYEIR
;
A
#
# COMPACT_ATOMS: atom_id res chain seq x y z
N MET A 1 -55.57 -5.04 16.26
CA MET A 1 -54.28 -4.69 16.91
C MET A 1 -53.55 -5.86 17.58
N LYS A 2 -54.22 -6.90 18.12
CA LYS A 2 -53.52 -8.01 18.81
C LYS A 2 -52.72 -8.99 17.90
N LYS A 3 -53.00 -9.08 16.59
CA LYS A 3 -52.30 -9.99 15.66
C LYS A 3 -50.97 -9.46 15.16
N ILE A 4 -50.80 -8.14 15.05
CA ILE A 4 -49.56 -7.48 14.57
C ILE A 4 -48.46 -7.58 15.62
N THR A 5 -48.83 -7.45 16.89
CA THR A 5 -47.88 -7.52 18.03
C THR A 5 -47.23 -8.91 18.18
N LYS A 6 -47.99 -10.00 17.88
CA LYS A 6 -47.44 -11.37 17.94
C LYS A 6 -46.47 -11.68 16.81
N THR A 7 -46.69 -11.09 15.62
CA THR A 7 -45.79 -11.30 14.47
C THR A 7 -44.47 -10.55 14.66
N ILE A 8 -44.51 -9.34 15.22
CA ILE A 8 -43.30 -8.58 15.53
C ILE A 8 -42.45 -9.26 16.61
N LEU A 9 -43.11 -9.83 17.62
CA LEU A 9 -42.39 -10.55 18.70
C LEU A 9 -41.70 -11.83 18.17
N ALA A 10 -42.32 -12.53 17.22
CA ALA A 10 -41.72 -13.71 16.60
C ALA A 10 -40.51 -13.38 15.70
N ILE A 11 -40.56 -12.27 14.99
CA ILE A 11 -39.46 -11.80 14.12
C ILE A 11 -38.28 -11.35 14.99
N THR A 12 -38.54 -10.65 16.09
CA THR A 12 -37.48 -10.21 17.03
C THR A 12 -36.81 -11.41 17.71
N ALA A 13 -37.55 -12.46 18.07
CA ALA A 13 -36.99 -13.66 18.67
C ALA A 13 -36.15 -14.48 17.66
N CYS A 14 -36.53 -14.51 16.37
CA CYS A 14 -35.70 -15.16 15.33
C CYS A 14 -34.42 -14.42 15.03
N LEU A 15 -34.43 -13.08 15.06
CA LEU A 15 -33.22 -12.26 14.85
C LEU A 15 -32.22 -12.40 16.01
N THR A 16 -32.70 -12.54 17.23
CA THR A 16 -31.82 -12.78 18.40
C THR A 16 -31.26 -14.21 18.42
N ALA A 17 -31.99 -15.20 17.92
CA ALA A 17 -31.52 -16.59 17.83
C ALA A 17 -30.45 -16.76 16.73
N LEU A 18 -30.51 -16.00 15.63
CA LEU A 18 -29.48 -16.00 14.59
C LEU A 18 -28.18 -15.31 15.04
N ALA A 19 -28.26 -14.33 15.94
CA ALA A 19 -27.07 -13.72 16.54
C ALA A 19 -26.34 -14.64 17.53
N ALA A 20 -27.06 -15.60 18.16
CA ALA A 20 -26.47 -16.54 19.10
C ALA A 20 -25.86 -17.81 18.44
N ALA A 21 -26.16 -18.09 17.18
CA ALA A 21 -25.61 -19.24 16.45
C ALA A 21 -24.25 -18.95 15.77
N SER A 22 -23.74 -17.73 15.86
CA SER A 22 -22.44 -17.32 15.31
C SER A 22 -21.26 -17.47 16.28
N CYS A 23 -21.46 -18.12 17.42
CA CYS A 23 -20.35 -18.47 18.32
C CYS A 23 -19.83 -19.87 17.99
N THR A 24 -19.14 -20.02 16.87
CA THR A 24 -18.12 -21.06 16.76
C THR A 24 -16.98 -20.68 17.70
N LYS A 25 -16.51 -21.64 18.51
CA LYS A 25 -15.41 -21.52 19.48
C LYS A 25 -14.04 -21.30 18.82
N ASP A 26 -13.96 -20.46 17.83
CA ASP A 26 -12.70 -19.98 17.29
C ASP A 26 -12.40 -18.67 18.01
N ASN A 27 -11.53 -18.71 18.99
CA ASN A 27 -10.98 -17.53 19.67
C ASN A 27 -10.11 -16.70 18.73
N THR A 28 -10.21 -16.89 17.44
CA THR A 28 -9.48 -16.16 16.42
C THR A 28 -10.13 -14.79 16.28
N ILE A 29 -9.49 -13.78 16.82
CA ILE A 29 -9.85 -12.39 16.54
C ILE A 29 -9.46 -12.16 15.08
N ARG A 30 -10.41 -12.34 14.17
CA ARG A 30 -10.22 -12.05 12.75
C ARG A 30 -10.19 -10.54 12.54
N TYR A 31 -9.04 -9.93 12.78
CA TYR A 31 -8.73 -8.65 12.19
C TYR A 31 -8.18 -8.92 10.79
N ASN A 32 -8.90 -8.52 9.76
CA ASN A 32 -8.32 -8.31 8.44
C ASN A 32 -7.33 -7.13 8.56
N ASN A 33 -6.20 -7.38 9.17
CA ASN A 33 -5.14 -6.38 9.31
C ASN A 33 -4.30 -6.38 8.04
N ALA A 34 -4.72 -5.55 7.11
CA ALA A 34 -3.86 -5.12 6.03
C ALA A 34 -2.85 -4.11 6.62
N THR A 35 -1.58 -4.43 6.64
CA THR A 35 -0.55 -3.55 7.17
C THR A 35 0.74 -3.65 6.37
N MET A 36 1.52 -2.59 6.42
CA MET A 36 2.86 -2.55 5.88
C MET A 36 3.88 -2.58 7.01
N GLY A 37 5.05 -3.12 6.74
CA GLY A 37 6.07 -3.21 7.77
C GLY A 37 7.43 -3.67 7.23
N ASN A 38 8.42 -3.62 8.09
CA ASN A 38 9.78 -4.00 7.81
C ASN A 38 10.05 -5.44 8.24
N ILE A 39 10.96 -6.10 7.54
CA ILE A 39 11.40 -7.45 7.85
C ILE A 39 12.87 -7.39 8.23
N VAL A 40 13.17 -7.81 9.46
CA VAL A 40 14.53 -7.90 10.00
C VAL A 40 14.71 -9.27 10.60
N ASN A 41 15.68 -10.03 10.10
CA ASN A 41 15.98 -11.39 10.56
C ASN A 41 14.74 -12.31 10.58
N GLY A 42 13.88 -12.23 9.55
CA GLY A 42 12.67 -13.05 9.44
C GLY A 42 11.50 -12.61 10.33
N THR A 43 11.68 -11.55 11.11
CA THR A 43 10.62 -10.96 11.94
C THR A 43 9.96 -9.81 11.21
N PHE A 44 8.64 -9.85 11.11
CA PHE A 44 7.87 -8.74 10.55
C PHE A 44 7.47 -7.78 11.67
N THR A 45 7.84 -6.52 11.51
CA THR A 45 7.41 -5.42 12.39
C THR A 45 6.57 -4.46 11.57
N SER A 46 5.29 -4.33 11.92
CA SER A 46 4.38 -3.40 11.24
C SER A 46 4.80 -1.94 11.46
N ASP A 47 4.34 -1.06 10.60
CA ASP A 47 4.57 0.38 10.75
C ASP A 47 3.97 0.95 12.04
N GLN A 48 3.03 0.23 12.66
CA GLN A 48 2.45 0.54 13.98
C GLN A 48 3.30 0.00 15.15
N GLY A 49 4.44 -0.63 14.88
CA GLY A 49 5.31 -1.19 15.91
C GLY A 49 4.90 -2.56 16.42
N ASN A 50 3.88 -3.19 15.81
CA ASN A 50 3.48 -4.54 16.18
C ASN A 50 4.42 -5.58 15.58
N ILE A 51 4.84 -6.54 16.38
CA ILE A 51 5.75 -7.63 16.00
C ILE A 51 4.92 -8.89 15.74
N PHE A 52 5.04 -9.44 14.55
CA PHE A 52 4.28 -10.61 14.13
C PHE A 52 5.18 -11.83 14.02
N THR A 53 4.86 -12.87 14.80
CA THR A 53 5.39 -14.21 14.66
C THR A 53 4.47 -15.02 13.78
N ILE A 54 4.93 -15.44 12.61
CA ILE A 54 4.12 -16.22 11.68
C ILE A 54 4.13 -17.66 12.14
N VAL A 55 2.98 -18.19 12.55
CA VAL A 55 2.78 -19.57 12.97
C VAL A 55 2.06 -20.41 11.94
N ASP A 56 1.37 -19.75 10.98
CA ASP A 56 0.68 -20.38 9.86
C ASP A 56 0.69 -19.44 8.63
N GLN A 57 0.71 -20.02 7.43
CA GLN A 57 0.74 -19.26 6.19
C GLN A 57 -0.08 -19.97 5.10
N THR A 58 -1.05 -19.24 4.55
CA THR A 58 -1.92 -19.75 3.48
C THR A 58 -1.57 -19.22 2.10
N CYS A 59 -0.69 -18.20 2.02
CA CYS A 59 -0.27 -17.57 0.77
C CYS A 59 1.16 -17.97 0.37
N PRO A 60 1.50 -17.89 -0.92
CA PRO A 60 2.88 -18.03 -1.36
C PRO A 60 3.73 -16.82 -0.95
N GLY A 61 5.04 -17.00 -0.91
CA GLY A 61 6.02 -15.97 -0.57
C GLY A 61 6.78 -16.28 0.70
N LYS A 62 7.98 -15.73 0.80
CA LYS A 62 8.85 -15.88 1.97
C LYS A 62 9.29 -14.49 2.41
N LEU A 63 9.02 -14.16 3.66
CA LEU A 63 9.39 -12.86 4.22
C LEU A 63 10.91 -12.65 4.29
N ASP A 64 11.68 -13.70 4.52
CA ASP A 64 13.14 -13.65 4.63
C ASP A 64 13.83 -13.12 3.37
N THR A 65 13.16 -13.12 2.23
CA THR A 65 13.67 -12.58 0.95
C THR A 65 13.34 -11.11 0.74
N MET A 66 12.63 -10.48 1.66
CA MET A 66 12.09 -9.11 1.53
C MET A 66 12.64 -8.23 2.65
N LYS A 67 12.85 -6.94 2.35
CA LYS A 67 13.19 -5.92 3.35
C LYS A 67 11.95 -5.28 3.96
N ARG A 68 10.91 -5.14 3.14
CA ARG A 68 9.63 -4.54 3.50
C ARG A 68 8.51 -5.23 2.74
N ALA A 69 7.37 -5.44 3.39
CA ALA A 69 6.21 -6.09 2.78
C ALA A 69 4.90 -5.41 3.16
N PHE A 70 3.93 -5.51 2.27
CA PHE A 70 2.52 -5.34 2.57
C PHE A 70 1.94 -6.73 2.86
N VAL A 71 1.26 -6.87 3.99
CA VAL A 71 0.72 -8.15 4.45
C VAL A 71 -0.75 -8.03 4.84
N ILE A 72 -1.47 -9.14 4.70
CA ILE A 72 -2.79 -9.33 5.30
C ILE A 72 -2.69 -10.58 6.17
N CYS A 73 -3.06 -10.45 7.43
CA CYS A 73 -2.97 -11.56 8.38
C CYS A 73 -4.17 -11.60 9.33
N ASP A 74 -4.44 -12.79 9.88
CA ASP A 74 -5.30 -12.98 11.04
C ASP A 74 -4.44 -12.99 12.30
N ILE A 75 -4.80 -12.19 13.29
CA ILE A 75 -4.19 -12.28 14.61
C ILE A 75 -4.80 -13.49 15.32
N LEU A 76 -3.97 -14.45 15.67
CA LEU A 76 -4.41 -15.68 16.38
C LEU A 76 -4.32 -15.50 17.89
N THR A 77 -3.21 -14.97 18.37
CA THR A 77 -2.93 -14.83 19.80
C THR A 77 -2.04 -13.61 20.03
N GLN A 78 -2.28 -12.88 21.11
CA GLN A 78 -1.33 -11.93 21.66
C GLN A 78 -0.41 -12.66 22.63
N LYS A 79 0.89 -12.47 22.53
CA LYS A 79 1.85 -13.09 23.44
C LYS A 79 1.70 -12.55 24.86
N THR A 80 1.63 -13.46 25.83
CA THR A 80 1.50 -13.11 27.25
C THR A 80 2.67 -12.27 27.71
N GLY A 81 2.36 -11.12 28.36
CA GLY A 81 3.38 -10.22 28.92
C GLY A 81 3.95 -9.19 27.93
N THR A 82 3.40 -9.13 26.71
CA THR A 82 3.75 -8.10 25.72
C THR A 82 2.49 -7.36 25.28
N GLU A 83 2.64 -6.07 24.88
CA GLU A 83 1.52 -5.27 24.40
C GLU A 83 1.40 -5.29 22.87
N ASN A 84 2.48 -5.60 22.16
CA ASN A 84 2.60 -5.45 20.70
C ASN A 84 3.15 -6.69 19.98
N GLU A 85 3.21 -7.84 20.64
CA GLU A 85 3.65 -9.09 20.00
C GLU A 85 2.49 -10.04 19.78
N TYR A 86 2.38 -10.55 18.56
CA TYR A 86 1.26 -11.39 18.14
C TYR A 86 1.74 -12.61 17.37
N GLU A 87 1.03 -13.72 17.55
CA GLU A 87 1.10 -14.86 16.64
C GLU A 87 0.04 -14.69 15.56
N VAL A 88 0.44 -14.86 14.30
CA VAL A 88 -0.42 -14.56 13.16
C VAL A 88 -0.45 -15.70 12.14
N ARG A 89 -1.58 -15.80 11.45
CA ARG A 89 -1.71 -16.53 10.19
C ARG A 89 -1.55 -15.53 9.04
N MET A 90 -0.60 -15.77 8.16
CA MET A 90 -0.35 -14.91 7.02
C MET A 90 -1.19 -15.34 5.82
N ASN A 91 -2.09 -14.46 5.39
CA ASN A 91 -3.03 -14.73 4.29
C ASN A 91 -2.59 -14.12 2.95
N TYR A 92 -1.82 -13.04 3.01
CA TYR A 92 -1.28 -12.37 1.82
C TYR A 92 0.04 -11.68 2.15
N ILE A 93 1.00 -11.79 1.22
CA ILE A 93 2.31 -11.14 1.30
C ILE A 93 2.61 -10.55 -0.07
N SER A 94 2.95 -9.27 -0.12
CA SER A 94 3.45 -8.59 -1.31
C SER A 94 4.73 -7.85 -0.98
N PRO A 95 5.80 -8.02 -1.77
CA PRO A 95 7.01 -7.24 -1.59
C PRO A 95 6.72 -5.76 -1.83
N VAL A 96 7.40 -4.91 -1.09
CA VAL A 96 7.35 -3.46 -1.27
C VAL A 96 8.70 -3.01 -1.81
N LEU A 97 8.69 -2.42 -2.99
CA LEU A 97 9.87 -1.78 -3.54
C LEU A 97 10.29 -0.63 -2.62
N THR A 98 11.47 -0.76 -2.00
CA THR A 98 11.96 0.26 -1.08
C THR A 98 13.22 0.88 -1.66
N LYS A 99 13.19 2.19 -1.88
CA LYS A 99 14.31 2.98 -2.41
C LYS A 99 14.50 4.24 -1.60
N ASP A 100 15.76 4.65 -1.46
CA ASP A 100 16.10 5.95 -0.91
C ASP A 100 15.68 7.07 -1.87
N ALA A 101 15.39 8.24 -1.32
CA ALA A 101 15.09 9.41 -2.11
C ALA A 101 16.35 9.91 -2.84
N ILE A 102 16.19 10.31 -4.09
CA ILE A 102 17.22 10.96 -4.89
C ILE A 102 17.02 12.47 -4.70
N PHE A 103 18.07 13.18 -4.29
CA PHE A 103 18.00 14.61 -4.08
C PHE A 103 18.15 15.35 -5.41
N THR A 104 17.22 16.26 -5.71
CA THR A 104 17.25 17.05 -6.96
C THR A 104 18.59 17.75 -7.15
N SER A 105 19.16 18.31 -6.09
CA SER A 105 20.48 19.01 -6.15
C SER A 105 21.65 18.10 -6.55
N THR A 106 21.48 16.77 -6.47
CA THR A 106 22.54 15.81 -6.85
C THR A 106 22.37 15.27 -8.27
N LEU A 107 21.27 15.57 -8.94
CA LEU A 107 20.99 15.08 -10.28
C LEU A 107 21.87 15.79 -11.32
N SER A 108 22.49 15.01 -12.19
CA SER A 108 23.21 15.52 -13.37
C SER A 108 22.29 15.69 -14.60
N GLN A 109 21.13 15.05 -14.56
CA GLN A 109 20.08 15.13 -15.58
C GLN A 109 18.73 14.85 -14.94
N GLU A 110 17.66 15.30 -15.55
CA GLU A 110 16.30 15.01 -15.10
C GLU A 110 16.00 13.52 -15.14
N LEU A 111 15.24 13.03 -14.16
CA LEU A 111 14.74 11.68 -14.14
C LEU A 111 13.58 11.55 -15.15
N ALA A 112 13.43 10.36 -15.73
CA ALA A 112 12.26 10.04 -16.55
C ALA A 112 10.97 10.29 -15.75
N ASN A 113 9.94 10.76 -16.42
CA ASN A 113 8.67 11.15 -15.81
C ASN A 113 7.49 10.61 -16.62
N ASP A 114 7.49 9.30 -16.87
CA ASP A 114 6.37 8.64 -17.52
C ASP A 114 5.17 8.58 -16.57
N PRO A 115 3.93 8.58 -17.09
CA PRO A 115 2.75 8.62 -16.25
C PRO A 115 2.51 7.30 -15.51
N ILE A 116 1.98 7.43 -14.29
CA ILE A 116 1.51 6.32 -13.46
C ILE A 116 0.01 6.48 -13.12
N ILE A 117 -0.56 5.45 -12.54
CA ILE A 117 -1.89 5.51 -11.94
C ILE A 117 -1.72 5.28 -10.43
N LEU A 118 -1.69 6.37 -9.66
CA LEU A 118 -1.58 6.26 -8.21
C LEU A 118 -2.95 5.89 -7.62
N GLN A 119 -3.03 4.70 -7.02
CA GLN A 119 -4.24 4.18 -6.40
C GLN A 119 -4.42 4.71 -4.97
N SER A 120 -3.33 4.69 -4.20
CA SER A 120 -3.31 5.25 -2.85
C SER A 120 -1.90 5.69 -2.44
N TYR A 121 -1.85 6.58 -1.47
CA TYR A 121 -0.61 7.03 -0.83
C TYR A 121 -0.88 7.32 0.64
N TRP A 122 0.09 7.07 1.49
CA TRP A 122 0.01 7.33 2.92
C TRP A 122 1.41 7.42 3.54
N VAL A 123 1.46 7.93 4.76
CA VAL A 123 2.69 8.00 5.54
C VAL A 123 2.54 7.11 6.76
N SER A 124 3.47 6.18 6.95
CA SER A 124 3.54 5.33 8.14
C SER A 124 4.95 4.78 8.34
N GLY A 125 5.31 4.48 9.59
CA GLY A 125 6.59 3.86 9.93
C GLY A 125 7.82 4.64 9.50
N GLY A 126 7.71 5.95 9.25
CA GLY A 126 8.80 6.78 8.73
C GLY A 126 9.00 6.72 7.21
N TYR A 127 7.99 6.24 6.48
CA TYR A 127 7.99 6.13 5.02
C TYR A 127 6.83 6.88 4.39
N ILE A 128 7.04 7.42 3.19
CA ILE A 128 5.96 7.63 2.23
C ILE A 128 5.75 6.31 1.51
N ASN A 129 4.52 5.84 1.50
CA ASN A 129 4.11 4.59 0.86
C ASN A 129 3.15 4.90 -0.28
N ILE A 130 3.26 4.16 -1.37
CA ILE A 130 2.35 4.25 -2.50
C ILE A 130 1.89 2.87 -2.95
N TYR A 131 0.65 2.79 -3.38
CA TYR A 131 0.11 1.71 -4.18
C TYR A 131 -0.26 2.27 -5.54
N PHE A 132 0.32 1.73 -6.60
CA PHE A 132 0.21 2.30 -7.94
C PHE A 132 0.10 1.21 -8.99
N ALA A 133 -0.30 1.63 -10.20
CA ALA A 133 -0.27 0.81 -11.39
C ALA A 133 0.44 1.54 -12.52
N VAL A 134 1.08 0.76 -13.38
CA VAL A 134 1.63 1.22 -14.66
C VAL A 134 1.13 0.32 -15.79
N PRO A 135 0.87 0.87 -16.98
CA PRO A 135 0.64 0.04 -18.14
C PRO A 135 1.91 -0.72 -18.51
N VAL A 136 1.76 -1.96 -18.93
CA VAL A 136 2.84 -2.82 -19.46
C VAL A 136 2.30 -3.65 -20.61
N VAL A 137 3.15 -4.02 -21.53
CA VAL A 137 2.79 -4.96 -22.60
C VAL A 137 2.94 -6.40 -22.07
N ALA A 138 1.91 -7.23 -22.21
CA ALA A 138 1.95 -8.63 -21.79
C ALA A 138 3.14 -9.35 -22.44
N ASP A 139 3.85 -10.17 -21.65
CA ASP A 139 5.05 -10.91 -22.05
C ASP A 139 6.28 -10.04 -22.39
N SER A 140 6.21 -8.73 -22.20
CA SER A 140 7.35 -7.84 -22.33
C SER A 140 8.46 -8.21 -21.32
N LYS A 141 9.71 -8.03 -21.74
CA LYS A 141 10.89 -8.17 -20.89
C LYS A 141 11.43 -6.83 -20.42
N ILE A 142 10.81 -5.74 -20.85
CA ILE A 142 11.18 -4.38 -20.46
C ILE A 142 10.82 -4.19 -18.99
N LYS A 143 11.77 -3.67 -18.23
CA LYS A 143 11.59 -3.41 -16.79
C LYS A 143 11.28 -1.95 -16.60
N HIS A 144 10.26 -1.68 -15.85
CA HIS A 144 9.90 -0.34 -15.42
C HIS A 144 10.60 0.01 -14.11
N TYR A 145 10.92 1.28 -13.92
CA TYR A 145 11.58 1.78 -12.71
C TYR A 145 10.73 2.85 -12.06
N ILE A 146 10.61 2.78 -10.74
CA ILE A 146 10.01 3.83 -9.91
C ILE A 146 11.12 4.44 -9.06
N ASN A 147 11.21 5.75 -9.03
CA ASN A 147 12.11 6.50 -8.19
C ASN A 147 11.31 7.55 -7.40
N PHE A 148 11.84 7.95 -6.26
CA PHE A 148 11.35 9.07 -5.48
C PHE A 148 12.41 10.16 -5.52
N GLU A 149 12.08 11.30 -6.08
CA GLU A 149 12.94 12.48 -6.09
C GLU A 149 12.49 13.39 -4.96
N TYR A 150 13.40 13.72 -4.06
CA TYR A 150 13.20 14.74 -3.05
C TYR A 150 13.71 16.07 -3.59
N ASP A 151 12.78 17.01 -3.79
CA ASP A 151 13.14 18.33 -4.29
C ASP A 151 13.64 19.21 -3.14
N ASP A 152 14.93 19.12 -2.88
CA ASP A 152 15.64 19.92 -1.88
C ASP A 152 15.91 21.36 -2.32
N THR A 153 15.57 21.72 -3.56
CA THR A 153 15.70 23.07 -4.09
C THR A 153 14.49 23.96 -3.76
N VAL A 154 13.29 23.36 -3.66
CA VAL A 154 12.05 24.05 -3.30
C VAL A 154 11.53 23.71 -1.91
N SER A 155 11.99 22.61 -1.34
CA SER A 155 11.63 22.20 0.01
C SER A 155 12.20 23.15 1.06
N LYS A 156 11.43 23.36 2.12
CA LYS A 156 11.81 24.23 3.25
C LYS A 156 11.28 23.62 4.54
N GLU A 157 11.75 24.12 5.65
CA GLU A 157 11.32 23.72 6.98
C GLU A 157 9.79 23.66 7.06
N GLY A 158 9.26 22.53 7.52
CA GLY A 158 7.84 22.25 7.64
C GLY A 158 7.12 21.90 6.34
N THR A 159 7.79 21.97 5.17
CA THR A 159 7.17 21.57 3.88
C THR A 159 8.20 20.89 2.98
N TYR A 160 7.96 19.65 2.64
CA TYR A 160 8.86 18.77 1.91
C TYR A 160 8.20 18.28 0.63
N THR A 161 8.83 18.49 -0.51
CA THR A 161 8.30 18.11 -1.83
C THR A 161 8.99 16.86 -2.35
N PHE A 162 8.20 15.87 -2.74
CA PHE A 162 8.66 14.63 -3.35
C PHE A 162 7.96 14.42 -4.68
N HIS A 163 8.71 14.04 -5.70
CA HIS A 163 8.17 13.63 -6.99
C HIS A 163 8.28 12.11 -7.13
N ILE A 164 7.20 11.48 -7.57
CA ILE A 164 7.23 10.08 -7.98
C ILE A 164 7.60 10.07 -9.45
N ARG A 165 8.74 9.46 -9.78
CA ARG A 165 9.30 9.38 -11.11
C ARG A 165 9.21 7.95 -11.62
N HIS A 166 8.56 7.80 -12.75
CA HIS A 166 8.44 6.53 -13.45
C HIS A 166 9.25 6.57 -14.75
N ASP A 167 9.94 5.49 -15.01
CA ASP A 167 10.66 5.24 -16.27
C ASP A 167 10.15 3.93 -16.84
N SER A 168 9.44 4.03 -17.95
CA SER A 168 8.95 2.88 -18.73
C SER A 168 10.07 2.17 -19.51
N ASN A 169 11.30 2.73 -19.41
CA ASN A 169 12.48 2.20 -20.10
C ASN A 169 12.25 1.98 -21.61
N GLY A 170 11.49 2.92 -22.23
CA GLY A 170 11.19 2.92 -23.64
C GLY A 170 10.13 1.90 -24.08
N GLU A 171 9.33 1.35 -23.15
CA GLU A 171 8.19 0.53 -23.54
C GLU A 171 7.14 1.39 -24.24
N GLU A 172 6.83 1.09 -25.49
CA GLU A 172 5.89 1.83 -26.30
C GLU A 172 4.48 1.22 -26.24
N PHE A 173 3.47 2.09 -26.14
CA PHE A 173 2.06 1.74 -26.17
C PHE A 173 1.42 2.27 -27.44
N ASN A 174 1.08 1.39 -28.38
CA ASN A 174 0.56 1.75 -29.69
C ASN A 174 -0.55 0.78 -30.15
N GLU A 175 -1.15 1.07 -31.29
CA GLU A 175 -2.27 0.28 -31.84
C GLU A 175 -1.91 -1.20 -32.09
N SER A 176 -0.64 -1.49 -32.39
CA SER A 176 -0.20 -2.87 -32.68
C SER A 176 -0.14 -3.76 -31.43
N ASN A 177 -0.02 -3.18 -30.24
CA ASN A 177 0.04 -3.91 -28.98
C ASN A 177 -1.10 -3.57 -28.00
N GLU A 178 -2.07 -2.75 -28.40
CA GLU A 178 -3.18 -2.30 -27.55
C GLU A 178 -3.89 -3.45 -26.83
N SER A 179 -4.18 -4.54 -27.53
CA SER A 179 -4.83 -5.74 -26.96
C SER A 179 -3.98 -6.51 -25.95
N LYS A 180 -2.70 -6.20 -25.85
CA LYS A 180 -1.75 -6.82 -24.92
C LYS A 180 -1.41 -5.91 -23.74
N ILE A 181 -1.93 -4.68 -23.71
CA ILE A 181 -1.66 -3.75 -22.63
C ILE A 181 -2.42 -4.19 -21.38
N GLN A 182 -1.72 -4.29 -20.27
CA GLN A 182 -2.23 -4.67 -18.97
C GLN A 182 -1.74 -3.69 -17.91
N LEU A 183 -2.40 -3.64 -16.76
CA LEU A 183 -1.93 -2.86 -15.62
C LEU A 183 -1.13 -3.75 -14.67
N ALA A 184 0.11 -3.37 -14.44
CA ALA A 184 0.95 -3.96 -13.41
C ALA A 184 0.83 -3.13 -12.12
N TYR A 185 0.47 -3.79 -11.02
CA TYR A 185 0.28 -3.16 -9.72
C TYR A 185 1.45 -3.45 -8.79
N ALA A 186 1.87 -2.46 -8.03
CA ALA A 186 2.93 -2.63 -7.05
C ALA A 186 2.82 -1.66 -5.87
N TYR A 187 3.52 -2.02 -4.79
CA TYR A 187 3.78 -1.13 -3.66
C TYR A 187 5.20 -0.60 -3.74
N ALA A 188 5.35 0.67 -3.42
CA ALA A 188 6.67 1.25 -3.20
C ALA A 188 6.70 2.13 -1.96
N SER A 189 7.89 2.26 -1.36
CA SER A 189 8.13 3.07 -0.18
C SER A 189 9.44 3.81 -0.29
N VAL A 190 9.46 5.05 0.20
CA VAL A 190 10.68 5.85 0.39
C VAL A 190 10.82 6.22 1.86
N PRO A 191 11.96 5.93 2.51
CA PRO A 191 12.21 6.35 3.88
C PRO A 191 12.36 7.87 3.94
N VAL A 192 11.62 8.53 4.82
CA VAL A 192 11.63 9.99 4.98
C VAL A 192 12.06 10.46 6.36
N ALA A 193 12.16 9.55 7.33
CA ALA A 193 12.53 9.88 8.71
C ALA A 193 13.93 10.52 8.84
N SER A 194 14.84 10.25 7.89
CA SER A 194 16.16 10.91 7.84
C SER A 194 16.12 12.31 7.21
N ILE A 195 15.11 12.59 6.40
CA ILE A 195 14.94 13.86 5.69
C ILE A 195 14.09 14.81 6.54
N ILE A 196 12.92 14.34 7.02
CA ILE A 196 11.99 15.16 7.77
C ILE A 196 12.31 15.06 9.26
N LYS A 197 12.62 16.17 9.87
CA LYS A 197 13.03 16.24 11.29
C LYS A 197 11.89 16.65 12.22
N GLU A 198 10.96 17.44 11.71
CA GLU A 198 9.85 18.00 12.48
C GLU A 198 8.68 17.01 12.59
N ASN A 199 7.87 17.17 13.62
CA ASN A 199 6.52 16.62 13.67
C ASN A 199 5.58 17.52 12.89
N ASP A 200 4.49 16.93 12.38
CA ASP A 200 3.42 17.64 11.66
C ASP A 200 3.91 18.38 10.40
N ALA A 201 5.03 17.92 9.84
CA ALA A 201 5.54 18.44 8.59
C ALA A 201 4.56 18.12 7.44
N LYS A 202 4.45 19.06 6.52
CA LYS A 202 3.68 18.92 5.30
C LYS A 202 4.53 18.21 4.24
N ILE A 203 4.05 17.10 3.72
CA ILE A 203 4.62 16.44 2.57
C ILE A 203 3.76 16.75 1.35
N VAL A 204 4.39 17.23 0.32
CA VAL A 204 3.80 17.43 -1.00
C VAL A 204 4.29 16.30 -1.89
N ILE A 205 3.36 15.57 -2.51
CA ILE A 205 3.67 14.49 -3.44
C ILE A 205 3.16 14.89 -4.82
N GLU A 206 4.05 14.86 -5.80
CA GLU A 206 3.76 15.22 -7.18
C GLU A 206 4.10 14.07 -8.14
N TRP A 207 3.29 13.87 -9.16
CA TRP A 207 3.53 12.87 -10.20
C TRP A 207 2.80 13.19 -11.49
N LEU A 208 3.26 12.62 -12.58
CA LEU A 208 2.51 12.61 -13.83
C LEU A 208 1.54 11.42 -13.82
N SER A 209 0.27 11.66 -14.08
CA SER A 209 -0.78 10.63 -14.06
C SER A 209 -1.37 10.42 -15.43
N HIS A 210 -1.69 9.17 -15.78
CA HIS A 210 -2.64 8.91 -16.84
C HIS A 210 -4.01 9.50 -16.49
N LYS A 211 -4.68 10.09 -17.49
CA LYS A 211 -6.00 10.65 -17.28
C LYS A 211 -7.04 9.53 -17.21
N ILE A 212 -7.87 9.58 -16.18
CA ILE A 212 -8.95 8.63 -15.98
C ILE A 212 -10.25 9.28 -16.47
N MET A 213 -10.93 8.61 -17.40
CA MET A 213 -12.22 9.05 -17.99
C MET A 213 -13.29 8.01 -17.64
N GLY A 214 -14.06 8.28 -16.58
CA GLY A 214 -15.00 7.29 -16.04
C GLY A 214 -14.27 6.03 -15.58
N ASN A 215 -14.55 4.87 -16.18
CA ASN A 215 -13.88 3.58 -15.89
C ASN A 215 -12.75 3.26 -16.87
N THR A 216 -12.35 4.20 -17.71
CA THR A 216 -11.31 3.99 -18.75
C THR A 216 -10.10 4.85 -18.46
N ILE A 217 -8.93 4.29 -18.69
CA ILE A 217 -7.65 4.99 -18.58
C ILE A 217 -7.22 5.40 -19.98
N SER A 218 -6.94 6.69 -20.17
CA SER A 218 -6.32 7.18 -21.40
C SER A 218 -4.82 6.98 -21.30
N LEU A 219 -4.26 6.19 -22.20
CA LEU A 219 -2.81 6.04 -22.32
C LEU A 219 -2.14 7.23 -23.03
N LYS A 220 -2.93 8.06 -23.72
CA LYS A 220 -2.45 9.21 -24.51
C LYS A 220 -2.53 10.53 -23.75
N GLU A 221 -3.47 10.64 -22.81
CA GLU A 221 -3.70 11.88 -22.08
C GLU A 221 -3.15 11.76 -20.66
N THR A 222 -2.38 12.76 -20.27
CA THR A 222 -1.75 12.83 -18.95
C THR A 222 -2.14 14.12 -18.22
N THR A 223 -1.95 14.14 -16.94
CA THR A 223 -2.13 15.32 -16.07
C THR A 223 -1.14 15.28 -14.93
N GLU A 224 -0.60 16.44 -14.61
CA GLU A 224 0.18 16.60 -13.38
C GLU A 224 -0.76 16.58 -12.18
N VAL A 225 -0.38 15.84 -11.17
CA VAL A 225 -1.14 15.71 -9.92
C VAL A 225 -0.25 16.10 -8.76
N LYS A 226 -0.84 16.88 -7.85
CA LYS A 226 -0.23 17.31 -6.61
C LYS A 226 -1.15 16.95 -5.46
N ARG A 227 -0.60 16.36 -4.42
CA ARG A 227 -1.32 16.03 -3.18
C ARG A 227 -0.47 16.36 -1.97
N GLU A 228 -1.17 16.57 -0.86
CA GLU A 228 -0.55 16.90 0.41
C GLU A 228 -0.92 15.86 1.45
N VAL A 229 0.02 15.50 2.30
CA VAL A 229 -0.18 14.62 3.44
C VAL A 229 0.65 15.15 4.62
N THR A 230 0.13 15.00 5.83
CA THR A 230 0.87 15.37 7.03
C THR A 230 1.74 14.21 7.49
N TYR A 231 3.00 14.47 7.75
CA TYR A 231 3.92 13.56 8.40
C TYR A 231 3.86 13.79 9.91
N SER A 232 3.51 12.74 10.64
CA SER A 232 3.63 12.75 12.09
C SER A 232 4.44 11.54 12.52
N LYS A 233 5.44 11.75 13.35
CA LYS A 233 6.25 10.66 13.92
C LYS A 233 5.44 9.75 14.84
N GLU A 234 4.36 10.26 15.41
CA GLU A 234 3.52 9.59 16.40
C GLU A 234 2.22 9.05 15.79
N ALA A 235 1.80 9.58 14.64
CA ALA A 235 0.57 9.15 14.00
C ALA A 235 0.79 7.92 13.13
N TYR A 236 0.23 6.81 13.57
CA TYR A 236 0.07 5.63 12.75
C TYR A 236 -1.14 5.81 11.85
N GLN A 237 -0.93 6.13 10.58
CA GLN A 237 -2.03 6.12 9.62
C GLN A 237 -2.31 4.68 9.22
N GLN A 238 -3.57 4.27 9.31
CA GLN A 238 -3.99 2.95 8.86
C GLN A 238 -3.77 2.84 7.36
N THR A 239 -3.22 1.71 6.92
CA THR A 239 -3.15 1.37 5.51
C THR A 239 -4.57 1.27 4.97
N PRO A 240 -4.94 1.96 3.88
CA PRO A 240 -6.28 1.87 3.32
C PRO A 240 -6.63 0.42 2.99
N ALA A 241 -7.77 -0.07 3.50
CA ALA A 241 -8.25 -1.43 3.25
C ALA A 241 -8.53 -1.70 1.76
N GLU A 242 -8.75 -0.65 0.98
CA GLU A 242 -9.02 -0.70 -0.46
C GLU A 242 -7.78 -1.03 -1.31
N ALA A 243 -6.58 -0.97 -0.74
CA ALA A 243 -5.35 -1.35 -1.40
C ALA A 243 -5.18 -2.88 -1.52
N ILE A 244 -6.24 -3.67 -1.44
CA ILE A 244 -6.19 -5.14 -1.63
C ILE A 244 -6.01 -5.42 -3.11
N ALA A 245 -4.79 -5.73 -3.45
CA ALA A 245 -4.28 -5.84 -4.79
C ALA A 245 -4.93 -6.93 -5.64
N THR A 246 -5.27 -6.55 -6.84
CA THR A 246 -5.19 -7.47 -7.96
C THR A 246 -3.74 -7.93 -8.09
N ARG A 247 -3.51 -9.23 -8.07
CA ARG A 247 -2.17 -9.82 -8.20
C ARG A 247 -1.52 -9.36 -9.49
N SER A 248 -0.45 -8.60 -9.40
CA SER A 248 0.41 -8.33 -10.56
C SER A 248 1.43 -9.45 -10.70
N THR A 249 1.57 -9.97 -11.92
CA THR A 249 2.62 -10.92 -12.29
C THR A 249 3.86 -10.21 -12.85
N TYR A 250 3.84 -8.88 -12.94
CA TYR A 250 4.90 -8.07 -13.51
C TYR A 250 5.87 -7.56 -12.46
N GLU A 251 7.14 -7.57 -12.78
CA GLU A 251 8.19 -7.06 -11.91
C GLU A 251 8.43 -5.57 -12.19
N ILE A 252 8.15 -4.73 -11.19
CA ILE A 252 8.50 -3.30 -11.18
C ILE A 252 9.69 -3.13 -10.25
N ARG A 253 10.71 -2.40 -10.66
CA ARG A 253 11.98 -2.19 -9.93
C ARG A 253 12.30 -0.72 -9.69
#